data_caa77f73a887a9cf315e99a326e2655e
#
_entry.id   caa77f73a887a9cf315e99a326e2655e
#
_cell.length_a   1.000
_cell.length_b   1.000
_cell.length_c   1.000
_cell.angle_alpha   90.00
_cell.angle_beta   90.00
_cell.angle_gamma   90.00
#
_symmetry.space_group_name_H-M   'P 1'
#
loop_
_entity.id
_entity.type
_entity.pdbx_description
1 polymer ?
#
loop_
_entity_poly.entity_id
_entity_poly.type
_entity_poly.pdbx_seq_one_letter_code
_entity_poly.pdbx_strand_id
1 'polypeptide(L)'
;MPTEELGKKVELAWLLDFYGGMLTEKQREVLALHCEEDLSLGEIAREAGISRQGVHDLLTRAAAKLFDMEARLGIARRFSRIQDGLEDVRQSLKQQEYQQAAQQVELLIRLNQEDNNGL
;
A
#
# COMPACT_ATOMS: atom_id res chain seq x y z
N MET A 1 -17.03 -8.94 -8.51
CA MET A 1 -17.47 -7.55 -8.70
C MET A 1 -16.32 -6.71 -9.17
N PRO A 2 -16.48 -5.98 -10.29
CA PRO A 2 -15.37 -5.17 -10.82
C PRO A 2 -14.80 -4.17 -9.82
N THR A 3 -15.68 -3.58 -8.97
CA THR A 3 -15.26 -2.58 -7.98
C THR A 3 -14.36 -3.18 -6.90
N GLU A 4 -14.67 -4.40 -6.47
CA GLU A 4 -13.89 -5.08 -5.45
C GLU A 4 -12.52 -5.51 -5.99
N GLU A 5 -12.50 -6.01 -7.23
CA GLU A 5 -11.25 -6.40 -7.89
C GLU A 5 -10.36 -5.20 -8.12
N LEU A 6 -10.94 -4.09 -8.56
CA LEU A 6 -10.21 -2.85 -8.77
C LEU A 6 -9.66 -2.33 -7.44
N GLY A 7 -10.47 -2.35 -6.38
CA GLY A 7 -10.04 -1.95 -5.05
C GLY A 7 -8.89 -2.80 -4.54
N LYS A 8 -8.95 -4.11 -4.76
CA LYS A 8 -7.88 -5.03 -4.37
C LYS A 8 -6.58 -4.75 -5.13
N LYS A 9 -6.68 -4.50 -6.43
CA LYS A 9 -5.49 -4.18 -7.24
C LYS A 9 -4.83 -2.89 -6.78
N VAL A 10 -5.62 -1.86 -6.51
CA VAL A 10 -5.11 -0.59 -6.00
C VAL A 10 -4.43 -0.78 -4.66
N GLU A 11 -5.07 -1.54 -3.76
CA GLU A 11 -4.50 -1.83 -2.45
C GLU A 11 -3.20 -2.62 -2.57
N LEU A 12 -3.17 -3.65 -3.43
CA LEU A 12 -1.96 -4.45 -3.65
C LEU A 12 -0.82 -3.61 -4.23
N ALA A 13 -1.12 -2.71 -5.18
CA ALA A 13 -0.11 -1.82 -5.75
C ALA A 13 0.47 -0.91 -4.67
N TRP A 14 -0.39 -0.40 -3.79
CA TRP A 14 0.02 0.45 -2.69
C TRP A 14 0.92 -0.30 -1.69
N LEU A 15 0.52 -1.52 -1.31
CA LEU A 15 1.32 -2.35 -0.41
C LEU A 15 2.64 -2.77 -1.06
N LEU A 16 2.65 -2.98 -2.37
CA LEU A 16 3.85 -3.31 -3.12
C LEU A 16 4.89 -2.19 -3.00
N ASP A 17 4.46 -0.94 -3.01
CA ASP A 17 5.35 0.21 -2.84
C ASP A 17 6.06 0.17 -1.49
N PHE A 18 5.38 -0.25 -0.43
CA PHE A 18 5.96 -0.30 0.92
C PHE A 18 6.75 -1.58 1.19
N TYR A 19 6.27 -2.71 0.72
CA TYR A 19 6.80 -4.01 1.10
C TYR A 19 7.42 -4.80 -0.05
N GLY A 20 7.47 -4.23 -1.26
CA GLY A 20 7.98 -4.95 -2.43
C GLY A 20 9.39 -5.48 -2.27
N GLY A 21 10.23 -4.77 -1.51
CA GLY A 21 11.58 -5.19 -1.24
C GLY A 21 11.70 -6.50 -0.43
N MET A 22 10.60 -6.91 0.21
CA MET A 22 10.54 -8.14 0.99
C MET A 22 10.06 -9.35 0.17
N LEU A 23 9.69 -9.12 -1.07
CA LEU A 23 9.26 -10.17 -2.00
C LEU A 23 10.47 -10.67 -2.81
N THR A 24 10.35 -11.90 -3.33
CA THR A 24 11.34 -12.37 -4.31
C THR A 24 11.21 -11.54 -5.58
N GLU A 25 12.26 -11.53 -6.40
CA GLU A 25 12.24 -10.81 -7.67
C GLU A 25 11.07 -11.25 -8.55
N LYS A 26 10.84 -12.55 -8.64
CA LYS A 26 9.76 -13.09 -9.47
C LYS A 26 8.39 -12.72 -8.92
N GLN A 27 8.20 -12.75 -7.60
CA GLN A 27 6.95 -12.31 -6.98
C GLN A 27 6.68 -10.85 -7.28
N ARG A 28 7.68 -10.00 -7.13
CA ARG A 28 7.56 -8.56 -7.38
C ARG A 28 7.25 -8.30 -8.85
N GLU A 29 7.97 -8.96 -9.77
CA GLU A 29 7.75 -8.82 -11.20
C GLU A 29 6.32 -9.17 -11.59
N VAL A 30 5.84 -10.34 -11.18
CA VAL A 30 4.51 -10.83 -11.53
C VAL A 30 3.43 -9.93 -10.91
N LEU A 31 3.61 -9.54 -9.67
CA LEU A 31 2.64 -8.68 -8.99
C LEU A 31 2.58 -7.29 -9.64
N ALA A 32 3.72 -6.73 -10.04
CA ALA A 32 3.76 -5.45 -10.74
C ALA A 32 3.06 -5.53 -12.09
N LEU A 33 3.27 -6.60 -12.85
CA LEU A 33 2.59 -6.79 -14.13
C LEU A 33 1.07 -6.87 -13.94
N HIS A 34 0.63 -7.51 -12.86
CA HIS A 34 -0.78 -7.63 -12.56
C HIS A 34 -1.41 -6.30 -12.13
N CYS A 35 -0.75 -5.56 -11.25
CA CYS A 35 -1.31 -4.35 -10.64
C CYS A 35 -1.08 -3.09 -11.47
N GLU A 36 0.09 -2.95 -12.08
CA GLU A 36 0.49 -1.71 -12.77
C GLU A 36 0.21 -1.76 -14.27
N GLU A 37 0.39 -2.93 -14.89
CA GLU A 37 0.22 -3.09 -16.33
C GLU A 37 -1.16 -3.64 -16.71
N ASP A 38 -1.90 -4.10 -15.73
CA ASP A 38 -3.25 -4.66 -15.91
C ASP A 38 -3.33 -5.78 -16.94
N LEU A 39 -2.31 -6.64 -16.96
CA LEU A 39 -2.23 -7.76 -17.88
C LEU A 39 -3.05 -8.96 -17.40
N SER A 40 -3.54 -9.77 -18.35
CA SER A 40 -4.20 -11.02 -18.03
C SER A 40 -3.20 -12.05 -17.52
N LEU A 41 -3.68 -13.11 -16.88
CA LEU A 41 -2.81 -14.20 -16.41
C LEU A 41 -1.98 -14.80 -17.53
N GLY A 42 -2.58 -14.99 -18.72
CA GLY A 42 -1.88 -15.51 -19.89
C GLY A 42 -0.79 -14.58 -20.39
N GLU A 43 -1.06 -13.28 -20.39
CA GLU A 43 -0.08 -12.28 -20.80
C GLU A 43 1.09 -12.21 -19.81
N ILE A 44 0.78 -12.25 -18.50
CA ILE A 44 1.81 -12.28 -17.46
C ILE A 44 2.67 -13.55 -17.59
N ALA A 45 2.03 -14.69 -17.84
CA ALA A 45 2.72 -15.97 -17.99
C ALA A 45 3.76 -15.89 -19.11
N ARG A 46 3.40 -15.29 -20.23
CA ARG A 46 4.31 -15.10 -21.37
C ARG A 46 5.46 -14.16 -21.03
N GLU A 47 5.13 -13.03 -20.41
CA GLU A 47 6.12 -12.03 -19.99
C GLU A 47 7.12 -12.59 -18.97
N ALA A 48 6.61 -13.30 -17.98
CA ALA A 48 7.42 -13.82 -16.88
C ALA A 48 8.08 -15.15 -17.17
N GLY A 49 7.69 -15.81 -18.26
CA GLY A 49 8.26 -17.09 -18.66
C GLY A 49 7.86 -18.25 -17.76
N ILE A 50 6.64 -18.23 -17.22
CA ILE A 50 6.10 -19.29 -16.37
C ILE A 50 4.70 -19.66 -16.86
N SER A 51 4.11 -20.71 -16.27
CA SER A 51 2.77 -21.14 -16.63
C SER A 51 1.71 -20.22 -16.06
N ARG A 52 0.48 -20.25 -16.62
CA ARG A 52 -0.65 -19.51 -16.09
C ARG A 52 -0.95 -19.90 -14.66
N GLN A 53 -0.87 -21.20 -14.35
CA GLN A 53 -1.08 -21.70 -12.99
C GLN A 53 0.02 -21.16 -12.07
N GLY A 54 1.26 -21.10 -12.55
CA GLY A 54 2.38 -20.52 -11.81
C GLY A 54 2.14 -19.03 -11.48
N VAL A 55 1.58 -18.28 -12.45
CA VAL A 55 1.22 -16.87 -12.21
C VAL A 55 0.19 -16.77 -11.11
N HIS A 56 -0.89 -17.57 -11.20
CA HIS A 56 -1.95 -17.58 -10.20
C HIS A 56 -1.40 -17.87 -8.81
N ASP A 57 -0.57 -18.91 -8.70
CA ASP A 57 0.02 -19.31 -7.42
C ASP A 57 0.94 -18.24 -6.86
N LEU A 58 1.76 -17.63 -7.72
CA LEU A 58 2.64 -16.54 -7.34
C LEU A 58 1.87 -15.33 -6.83
N LEU A 59 0.83 -14.92 -7.56
CA LEU A 59 -0.02 -13.78 -7.15
C LEU A 59 -0.68 -14.03 -5.81
N THR A 60 -1.22 -15.23 -5.63
CA THR A 60 -1.89 -15.60 -4.38
C THR A 60 -0.93 -15.51 -3.19
N ARG A 61 0.26 -16.08 -3.34
CA ARG A 61 1.26 -16.08 -2.27
C ARG A 61 1.83 -14.69 -2.00
N ALA A 62 2.13 -13.95 -3.05
CA ALA A 62 2.68 -12.60 -2.91
C ALA A 62 1.66 -11.67 -2.25
N ALA A 63 0.40 -11.72 -2.68
CA ALA A 63 -0.67 -10.93 -2.08
C ALA A 63 -0.85 -11.26 -0.59
N ALA A 64 -0.88 -12.55 -0.26
CA ALA A 64 -1.02 -12.99 1.13
C ALA A 64 0.14 -12.46 1.99
N LYS A 65 1.36 -12.48 1.46
CA LYS A 65 2.54 -11.99 2.16
C LYS A 65 2.44 -10.49 2.42
N LEU A 66 2.01 -9.72 1.41
CA LEU A 66 1.85 -8.26 1.57
C LEU A 66 0.79 -7.92 2.62
N PHE A 67 -0.37 -8.57 2.57
CA PHE A 67 -1.43 -8.34 3.54
C PHE A 67 -1.01 -8.75 4.94
N ASP A 68 -0.28 -9.85 5.08
CA ASP A 68 0.23 -10.29 6.38
C ASP A 68 1.23 -9.29 6.95
N MET A 69 2.14 -8.80 6.14
CA MET A 69 3.11 -7.79 6.58
C MET A 69 2.43 -6.52 7.03
N GLU A 70 1.44 -6.04 6.27
CA GLU A 70 0.70 -4.84 6.66
C GLU A 70 -0.11 -5.06 7.94
N ALA A 71 -0.71 -6.25 8.09
CA ALA A 71 -1.44 -6.57 9.31
C ALA A 71 -0.55 -6.53 10.55
N ARG A 72 0.70 -6.97 10.39
CA ARG A 72 1.66 -7.00 11.50
C ARG A 72 2.35 -5.67 11.75
N LEU A 73 2.76 -4.96 10.69
CA LEU A 73 3.61 -3.78 10.79
C LEU A 73 2.84 -2.46 10.68
N GLY A 74 1.78 -2.42 9.88
CA GLY A 74 0.95 -1.22 9.74
C GLY A 74 1.66 -0.01 9.15
N ILE A 75 2.76 -0.21 8.39
CA ILE A 75 3.56 0.89 7.86
C ILE A 75 2.77 1.72 6.84
N ALA A 76 2.06 1.05 5.92
CA ALA A 76 1.29 1.73 4.89
C ALA A 76 0.14 2.52 5.50
N ARG A 77 -0.57 1.92 6.46
CA ARG A 77 -1.67 2.57 7.17
C ARG A 77 -1.19 3.79 7.94
N ARG A 78 -0.05 3.68 8.65
CA ARG A 78 0.52 4.80 9.39
C ARG A 78 0.92 5.92 8.46
N PHE A 79 1.55 5.60 7.35
CA PHE A 79 1.93 6.57 6.32
C PHE A 79 0.68 7.33 5.83
N SER A 80 -0.40 6.59 5.53
CA SER A 80 -1.65 7.18 5.04
C SER A 80 -2.25 8.18 6.05
N ARG A 81 -2.27 7.82 7.33
CA ARG A 81 -2.77 8.70 8.38
C ARG A 81 -1.95 9.99 8.49
N ILE A 82 -0.64 9.87 8.39
CA ILE A 82 0.25 11.03 8.46
C ILE A 82 0.03 11.92 7.24
N GLN A 83 -0.08 11.34 6.05
CA GLN A 83 -0.34 12.10 4.84
C GLN A 83 -1.66 12.84 4.90
N ASP A 84 -2.72 12.17 5.34
CA ASP A 84 -4.04 12.80 5.49
C ASP A 84 -3.98 13.94 6.50
N GLY A 85 -3.31 13.74 7.63
CA GLY A 85 -3.15 14.77 8.64
C GLY A 85 -2.37 15.98 8.16
N LEU A 86 -1.31 15.75 7.38
CA LEU A 86 -0.53 16.82 6.79
C LEU A 86 -1.34 17.61 5.77
N GLU A 87 -2.19 16.93 5.00
CA GLU A 87 -3.08 17.59 4.05
C GLU A 87 -4.09 18.48 4.78
N ASP A 88 -4.61 18.01 5.90
CA ASP A 88 -5.52 18.80 6.75
C ASP A 88 -4.82 20.07 7.28
N VAL A 89 -3.56 19.93 7.71
CA VAL A 89 -2.76 21.06 8.16
C VAL A 89 -2.59 22.07 7.03
N ARG A 90 -2.26 21.57 5.84
CA ARG A 90 -2.08 22.43 4.67
C ARG A 90 -3.34 23.23 4.36
N GLN A 91 -4.50 22.57 4.41
CA GLN A 91 -5.78 23.26 4.17
C GLN A 91 -6.07 24.32 5.22
N SER A 92 -5.82 24.02 6.50
CA SER A 92 -6.00 24.99 7.57
C SER A 92 -5.10 26.21 7.39
N LEU A 93 -3.85 25.99 6.97
CA LEU A 93 -2.91 27.09 6.71
C LEU A 93 -3.38 27.96 5.55
N LYS A 94 -3.89 27.34 4.47
CA LYS A 94 -4.43 28.08 3.32
C LYS A 94 -5.60 28.98 3.72
N GLN A 95 -6.41 28.52 4.66
CA GLN A 95 -7.56 29.26 5.17
C GLN A 95 -7.20 30.19 6.32
N GLN A 96 -5.93 30.28 6.67
CA GLN A 96 -5.40 31.09 7.75
C GLN A 96 -5.98 30.70 9.12
N GLU A 97 -6.34 29.44 9.28
CA GLU A 97 -6.83 28.89 10.55
C GLU A 97 -5.65 28.30 11.33
N TYR A 98 -4.81 29.19 11.87
CA TYR A 98 -3.53 28.81 12.45
C TYR A 98 -3.67 28.01 13.74
N GLN A 99 -4.65 28.30 14.57
CA GLN A 99 -4.91 27.56 15.78
C GLN A 99 -5.31 26.12 15.47
N GLN A 100 -6.18 25.96 14.50
CA GLN A 100 -6.60 24.63 14.05
C GLN A 100 -5.42 23.84 13.46
N ALA A 101 -4.60 24.51 12.65
CA ALA A 101 -3.40 23.88 12.09
C ALA A 101 -2.46 23.38 13.21
N ALA A 102 -2.26 24.20 14.24
CA ALA A 102 -1.41 23.83 15.38
C ALA A 102 -1.96 22.61 16.12
N GLN A 103 -3.29 22.56 16.31
CA GLN A 103 -3.94 21.40 16.94
C GLN A 103 -3.80 20.13 16.10
N GLN A 104 -3.91 20.26 14.79
CA GLN A 104 -3.74 19.12 13.85
C GLN A 104 -2.32 18.59 13.90
N VAL A 105 -1.33 19.46 13.97
CA VAL A 105 0.08 19.06 14.13
C VAL A 105 0.26 18.31 15.45
N GLU A 106 -0.33 18.81 16.53
CA GLU A 106 -0.23 18.16 17.83
C GLU A 106 -0.80 16.73 17.81
N LEU A 107 -1.92 16.54 17.12
CA LEU A 107 -2.51 15.22 16.96
C LEU A 107 -1.58 14.27 16.18
N LEU A 108 -0.91 14.77 15.14
CA LEU A 108 0.04 13.97 14.37
C LEU A 108 1.24 13.56 15.23
N ILE A 109 1.73 14.48 16.07
CA ILE A 109 2.83 14.18 16.98
C ILE A 109 2.45 13.07 17.95
N ARG A 110 1.25 13.15 18.53
CA ARG A 110 0.74 12.10 19.43
C ARG A 110 0.59 10.77 18.75
N LEU A 111 0.04 10.77 17.53
CA LEU A 111 -0.15 9.55 16.75
C LEU A 111 1.20 8.87 16.49
N ASN A 112 2.20 9.65 16.12
CA ASN A 112 3.53 9.13 15.88
C ASN A 112 4.16 8.54 17.13
N GLN A 113 3.95 9.16 18.29
CA GLN A 113 4.46 8.69 19.58
C GLN A 113 3.79 7.39 20.00
N GLU A 114 2.46 7.29 19.84
CA GLU A 114 1.69 6.10 20.17
C GLU A 114 2.14 4.90 19.34
N ASP A 115 2.34 5.11 18.04
CA ASP A 115 2.81 4.05 17.15
C ASP A 115 4.19 3.55 17.56
N ASN A 116 5.09 4.46 17.96
CA ASN A 116 6.43 4.09 18.40
C ASN A 116 6.40 3.36 19.74
N ASN A 117 5.52 3.77 20.66
CA ASN A 117 5.39 3.15 21.97
C ASN A 117 4.72 1.80 21.92
N GLY A 118 3.96 1.52 20.88
CA GLY A 118 3.29 0.25 20.65
C GLY A 118 4.23 -0.87 20.15
N LEU A 119 5.44 -0.52 19.81
CA LEU A 119 6.45 -1.48 19.39
C LEU A 119 7.23 -1.97 20.60
#